data_380068b7e1d21af9d8db9a9fc841a2ae
#
_entry.id   380068b7e1d21af9d8db9a9fc841a2ae
#
_cell.length_a   1.000
_cell.length_b   1.000
_cell.length_c   1.000
_cell.angle_alpha   90.00
_cell.angle_beta   90.00
_cell.angle_gamma   90.00
#
_symmetry.space_group_name_H-M   'P 1'
#
loop_
_entity.id
_entity.type
_entity.pdbx_description
1 polymer ?
#
loop_
_entity_poly.entity_id
_entity_poly.type
_entity_poly.pdbx_seq_one_letter_code
_entity_poly.pdbx_strand_id
1 'polypeptide(L)'
;MTTRQLKEIARSDLERIGVDIEQIRSIFFSETPGMNKAGSYYYADSRGFYCTGVGDRGRIIPEKKFRNLEDALFDIYWYITFLVSTDYAVRNKIPGQDWRRPMFSKRLELLKTLGDPYYLRGMKEIEVILASSPYRDSQPMKQ
;
A
#
# COMPACT_ATOMS: atom_id res chain seq x y z
N MET A 1 -18.01 -6.37 -11.04
CA MET A 1 -17.52 -5.06 -10.60
C MET A 1 -16.59 -4.47 -11.65
N THR A 2 -16.68 -3.19 -11.87
CA THR A 2 -15.83 -2.48 -12.84
C THR A 2 -14.61 -1.88 -12.16
N THR A 3 -13.60 -1.51 -12.95
CA THR A 3 -12.42 -0.79 -12.47
C THR A 3 -12.82 0.54 -11.80
N ARG A 4 -13.81 1.22 -12.36
CA ARG A 4 -14.32 2.46 -11.78
C ARG A 4 -14.93 2.24 -10.40
N GLN A 5 -15.69 1.18 -10.23
CA GLN A 5 -16.28 0.82 -8.93
C GLN A 5 -15.21 0.46 -7.92
N LEU A 6 -14.17 -0.27 -8.32
CA LEU A 6 -13.02 -0.57 -7.48
C LEU A 6 -12.34 0.71 -7.00
N LYS A 7 -12.11 1.65 -7.91
CA LYS A 7 -11.52 2.94 -7.58
C LYS A 7 -12.38 3.72 -6.59
N GLU A 8 -13.70 3.74 -6.77
CA GLU A 8 -14.61 4.47 -5.89
C GLU A 8 -14.63 3.90 -4.47
N ILE A 9 -14.58 2.58 -4.32
CA ILE A 9 -14.49 1.94 -3.00
C ILE A 9 -13.18 2.33 -2.32
N ALA A 10 -12.07 2.20 -3.02
CA ALA A 10 -10.74 2.55 -2.49
C ALA A 10 -10.68 4.03 -2.13
N ARG A 11 -11.19 4.90 -3.00
CA ARG A 11 -11.20 6.35 -2.75
C ARG A 11 -11.98 6.69 -1.48
N SER A 12 -13.16 6.13 -1.33
CA SER A 12 -14.00 6.37 -0.16
C SER A 12 -13.33 5.90 1.15
N ASP A 13 -12.74 4.71 1.13
CA ASP A 13 -12.03 4.18 2.29
C ASP A 13 -10.81 5.03 2.65
N LEU A 14 -10.01 5.41 1.65
CA LEU A 14 -8.79 6.16 1.87
C LEU A 14 -9.03 7.59 2.35
N GLU A 15 -10.17 8.18 2.02
CA GLU A 15 -10.57 9.47 2.58
C GLU A 15 -10.66 9.44 4.10
N ARG A 16 -11.04 8.29 4.69
CA ARG A 16 -11.13 8.12 6.14
C ARG A 16 -9.78 8.22 6.84
N ILE A 17 -8.70 8.02 6.13
CA ILE A 17 -7.33 8.18 6.66
C ILE A 17 -6.65 9.43 6.11
N GLY A 18 -7.42 10.35 5.53
CA GLY A 18 -6.91 11.61 5.03
C GLY A 18 -6.12 11.53 3.73
N VAL A 19 -6.29 10.44 2.97
CA VAL A 19 -5.59 10.25 1.70
C VAL A 19 -6.50 10.60 0.54
N ASP A 20 -6.05 11.53 -0.31
CA ASP A 20 -6.68 11.82 -1.60
C ASP A 20 -5.99 10.99 -2.67
N ILE A 21 -6.71 9.99 -3.19
CA ILE A 21 -6.17 9.05 -4.16
C ILE A 21 -5.74 9.74 -5.46
N GLU A 22 -6.36 10.86 -5.81
CA GLU A 22 -6.03 11.61 -7.02
C GLU A 22 -4.66 12.30 -6.94
N GLN A 23 -4.13 12.46 -5.73
CA GLN A 23 -2.81 13.06 -5.53
C GLN A 23 -1.68 12.04 -5.53
N ILE A 24 -2.00 10.74 -5.58
CA ILE A 24 -0.99 9.69 -5.64
C ILE A 24 -0.66 9.40 -7.10
N ARG A 25 0.47 9.93 -7.55
CA ARG A 25 0.85 9.88 -8.97
C ARG A 25 1.38 8.52 -9.43
N SER A 26 1.70 7.64 -8.50
CA SER A 26 2.27 6.31 -8.81
C SER A 26 1.22 5.22 -8.93
N ILE A 27 -0.06 5.55 -8.80
CA ILE A 27 -1.17 4.59 -8.82
C ILE A 27 -2.17 4.97 -9.89
N PHE A 28 -2.59 3.98 -10.67
CA PHE A 28 -3.58 4.16 -11.73
C PHE A 28 -4.65 3.08 -11.64
N PHE A 29 -5.91 3.49 -11.72
CA PHE A 29 -7.05 2.57 -11.84
C PHE A 29 -7.48 2.55 -13.29
N SER A 30 -6.85 1.67 -14.06
CA SER A 30 -7.09 1.58 -15.50
C SER A 30 -6.68 0.23 -16.03
N GLU A 31 -7.43 -0.29 -17.00
CA GLU A 31 -7.09 -1.50 -17.76
C GLU A 31 -6.15 -1.20 -18.92
N THR A 32 -6.04 0.07 -19.29
CA THR A 32 -5.21 0.50 -20.42
C THR A 32 -4.00 1.29 -19.91
N PRO A 33 -2.79 0.99 -20.43
CA PRO A 33 -1.62 1.74 -20.06
C PRO A 33 -1.70 3.15 -20.64
N GLY A 34 -1.41 4.14 -19.79
CA GLY A 34 -1.20 5.49 -20.26
C GLY A 34 0.20 5.64 -20.85
N MET A 35 0.36 6.45 -21.90
CA MET A 35 1.68 6.78 -22.42
C MET A 35 2.50 7.49 -21.34
N ASN A 36 3.72 7.02 -21.09
CA ASN A 36 4.66 7.57 -20.10
C ASN A 36 4.13 7.55 -18.66
N LYS A 37 3.17 6.69 -18.33
CA LYS A 37 2.66 6.53 -16.98
C LYS A 37 3.20 5.26 -16.34
N ALA A 38 4.42 5.34 -15.84
CA ALA A 38 4.99 4.28 -15.02
C ALA A 38 4.36 4.30 -13.63
N GLY A 39 4.10 3.13 -13.07
CA GLY A 39 3.53 2.99 -11.74
C GLY A 39 2.73 1.72 -11.58
N SER A 40 1.97 1.65 -10.50
CA SER A 40 1.13 0.49 -10.17
C SER A 40 -0.27 0.67 -10.74
N TYR A 41 -0.73 -0.34 -11.45
CA TYR A 41 -2.05 -0.36 -12.07
C TYR A 41 -2.95 -1.36 -11.34
N TYR A 42 -4.16 -0.93 -11.04
CA TYR A 42 -5.19 -1.75 -10.42
C TYR A 42 -6.43 -1.73 -11.32
N TYR A 43 -6.98 -2.90 -11.60
CA TYR A 43 -8.16 -2.97 -12.48
C TYR A 43 -8.96 -4.25 -12.23
N ALA A 44 -10.22 -4.22 -12.65
CA ALA A 44 -11.10 -5.39 -12.67
C ALA A 44 -11.18 -5.89 -14.11
N ASP A 45 -10.95 -7.19 -14.31
CA ASP A 45 -11.03 -7.77 -15.65
C ASP A 45 -12.44 -8.27 -15.98
N SER A 46 -12.64 -8.72 -17.23
CA SER A 46 -13.91 -9.22 -17.71
C SER A 46 -14.30 -10.58 -17.13
N ARG A 47 -13.36 -11.27 -16.47
CA ARG A 47 -13.58 -12.59 -15.86
C ARG A 47 -13.94 -12.51 -14.38
N GLY A 48 -14.02 -11.30 -13.82
CA GLY A 48 -14.34 -11.10 -12.41
C GLY A 48 -13.14 -11.12 -11.47
N PHE A 49 -11.92 -11.07 -12.01
CA PHE A 49 -10.72 -10.94 -11.20
C PHE A 49 -10.35 -9.50 -10.97
N TYR A 50 -9.73 -9.23 -9.84
CA TYR A 50 -9.08 -7.97 -9.54
C TYR A 50 -7.59 -8.14 -9.80
N CYS A 51 -7.02 -7.28 -10.63
CA CYS A 51 -5.68 -7.44 -11.14
C CYS A 51 -4.78 -6.29 -10.74
N THR A 52 -3.51 -6.59 -10.53
CA THR A 52 -2.48 -5.59 -10.37
C THR A 52 -1.41 -5.77 -11.43
N GLY A 53 -0.73 -4.69 -11.76
CA GLY A 53 0.37 -4.72 -12.69
C GLY A 53 1.23 -3.49 -12.62
N VAL A 54 2.33 -3.49 -13.33
CA VAL A 54 3.27 -2.38 -13.42
C VAL A 54 3.25 -1.81 -14.83
N GLY A 55 3.08 -0.50 -14.94
CA GLY A 55 3.16 0.21 -16.21
C GLY A 55 4.61 0.33 -16.67
N ASP A 56 4.89 -0.10 -17.89
CA ASP A 56 6.22 -0.02 -18.48
C ASP A 56 6.11 0.18 -19.99
N ARG A 57 6.63 1.28 -20.48
CA ARG A 57 6.74 1.59 -21.91
C ARG A 57 5.44 1.41 -22.70
N GLY A 58 4.34 1.94 -22.16
CA GLY A 58 3.04 1.89 -22.82
C GLY A 58 2.30 0.57 -22.69
N ARG A 59 2.69 -0.31 -21.77
CA ARG A 59 1.99 -1.55 -21.48
C ARG A 59 1.91 -1.80 -19.97
N ILE A 60 0.97 -2.63 -19.58
CA ILE A 60 0.85 -3.09 -18.18
C ILE A 60 1.42 -4.50 -18.10
N ILE A 61 2.45 -4.67 -17.26
CA ILE A 61 3.01 -5.98 -16.96
C ILE A 61 2.22 -6.57 -15.78
N PRO A 62 1.45 -7.65 -15.97
CA PRO A 62 0.64 -8.23 -14.91
C PRO A 62 1.51 -8.74 -13.75
N GLU A 63 1.04 -8.55 -12.51
CA GLU A 63 1.71 -9.05 -11.31
C GLU A 63 0.86 -10.03 -10.53
N LYS A 64 -0.34 -9.63 -10.09
CA LYS A 64 -1.20 -10.43 -9.21
C LYS A 64 -2.64 -10.43 -9.69
N LYS A 65 -3.36 -11.51 -9.37
CA LYS A 65 -4.80 -11.62 -9.56
C LYS A 65 -5.46 -12.06 -8.27
N PHE A 66 -6.55 -11.41 -7.92
CA PHE A 66 -7.34 -11.73 -6.73
C PHE A 66 -8.76 -12.07 -7.14
N ARG A 67 -9.35 -13.08 -6.50
CA ARG A 67 -10.74 -13.45 -6.75
C ARG A 67 -11.72 -12.63 -5.92
N ASN A 68 -11.33 -12.21 -4.74
CA ASN A 68 -12.23 -11.45 -3.88
C ASN A 68 -11.75 -10.01 -3.69
N LEU A 69 -12.71 -9.16 -3.42
CA LEU A 69 -12.50 -7.74 -3.30
C LEU A 69 -11.60 -7.39 -2.11
N GLU A 70 -11.77 -8.08 -0.98
CA GLU A 70 -10.99 -7.78 0.24
C GLU A 70 -9.49 -7.98 0.02
N ASP A 71 -9.10 -9.05 -0.68
CA ASP A 71 -7.69 -9.30 -1.00
C ASP A 71 -7.11 -8.21 -1.90
N ALA A 72 -7.88 -7.79 -2.89
CA ALA A 72 -7.47 -6.72 -3.80
C ALA A 72 -7.35 -5.38 -3.06
N LEU A 73 -8.32 -5.07 -2.21
CA LEU A 73 -8.29 -3.84 -1.41
C LEU A 73 -7.12 -3.86 -0.41
N PHE A 74 -6.84 -5.01 0.20
CA PHE A 74 -5.69 -5.11 1.08
C PHE A 74 -4.39 -4.80 0.33
N ASP A 75 -4.21 -5.32 -0.86
CA ASP A 75 -3.01 -5.03 -1.67
C ASP A 75 -2.87 -3.53 -1.93
N ILE A 76 -3.97 -2.87 -2.29
CA ILE A 76 -4.00 -1.41 -2.51
C ILE A 76 -3.65 -0.66 -1.22
N TYR A 77 -4.31 -1.01 -0.12
CA TYR A 77 -4.13 -0.31 1.17
C TYR A 77 -2.76 -0.57 1.77
N TRP A 78 -2.22 -1.77 1.59
CA TRP A 78 -0.88 -2.12 2.05
C TRP A 78 0.18 -1.23 1.38
N TYR A 79 0.04 -1.01 0.08
CA TYR A 79 0.94 -0.13 -0.66
C TYR A 79 0.77 1.34 -0.24
N ILE A 80 -0.46 1.84 -0.20
CA ILE A 80 -0.72 3.25 0.11
C ILE A 80 -0.35 3.59 1.56
N THR A 81 -0.66 2.73 2.50
CA THR A 81 -0.27 2.95 3.89
C THR A 81 1.25 2.91 4.07
N PHE A 82 1.96 2.14 3.25
CA PHE A 82 3.42 2.20 3.21
C PHE A 82 3.92 3.58 2.80
N LEU A 83 3.36 4.15 1.73
CA LEU A 83 3.76 5.48 1.27
C LEU A 83 3.54 6.55 2.35
N VAL A 84 2.35 6.57 2.94
CA VAL A 84 1.99 7.53 3.97
C VAL A 84 2.84 7.36 5.24
N SER A 85 3.03 6.12 5.66
CA SER A 85 3.78 5.80 6.88
C SER A 85 5.27 6.05 6.74
N THR A 86 5.82 5.84 5.55
CA THR A 86 7.22 6.15 5.25
C THR A 86 7.46 7.66 5.34
N ASP A 87 6.57 8.45 4.75
CA ASP A 87 6.65 9.91 4.84
C ASP A 87 6.56 10.37 6.30
N TYR A 88 5.64 9.80 7.07
CA TYR A 88 5.52 10.07 8.49
C TYR A 88 6.80 9.74 9.25
N ALA A 89 7.40 8.58 9.00
CA ALA A 89 8.62 8.13 9.68
C ALA A 89 9.81 9.04 9.37
N VAL A 90 9.92 9.53 8.13
CA VAL A 90 10.97 10.46 7.74
C VAL A 90 10.84 11.79 8.50
N ARG A 91 9.62 12.26 8.68
CA ARG A 91 9.36 13.54 9.39
C ARG A 91 9.45 13.42 10.91
N ASN A 92 9.36 12.20 11.45
CA ASN A 92 9.32 11.93 12.88
C ASN A 92 10.46 11.00 13.31
N LYS A 93 11.63 11.20 12.76
CA LYS A 93 12.81 10.40 13.08
C LYS A 93 13.17 10.46 14.55
N ILE A 94 13.44 9.29 15.12
CA ILE A 94 13.97 9.18 16.49
C ILE A 94 15.41 8.69 16.37
N PRO A 95 16.40 9.47 16.79
CA PRO A 95 17.81 9.06 16.70
C PRO A 95 18.07 7.75 17.41
N GLY A 96 18.83 6.87 16.79
CA GLY A 96 19.16 5.55 17.33
C GLY A 96 18.07 4.51 17.17
N GLN A 97 16.90 4.86 16.67
CA GLN A 97 15.81 3.93 16.46
C GLN A 97 15.69 3.55 14.98
N ASP A 98 15.44 2.26 14.72
CA ASP A 98 15.14 1.78 13.38
C ASP A 98 13.91 2.54 12.84
N TRP A 99 14.05 3.15 11.67
CA TRP A 99 12.98 3.96 11.06
C TRP A 99 11.69 3.17 10.82
N ARG A 100 11.79 1.85 10.69
CA ARG A 100 10.63 0.99 10.48
C ARG A 100 9.71 0.92 11.71
N ARG A 101 10.21 1.24 12.92
CA ARG A 101 9.37 1.24 14.11
C ARG A 101 8.24 2.26 14.02
N PRO A 102 8.51 3.55 13.83
CA PRO A 102 7.43 4.52 13.63
C PRO A 102 6.65 4.28 12.34
N MET A 103 7.29 3.78 11.30
CA MET A 103 6.61 3.46 10.03
C MET A 103 5.60 2.35 10.22
N PHE A 104 5.97 1.21 10.80
CA PHE A 104 5.04 0.10 11.02
C PHE A 104 3.94 0.47 12.00
N SER A 105 4.26 1.22 13.06
CA SER A 105 3.27 1.69 14.03
C SER A 105 2.21 2.56 13.35
N LYS A 106 2.64 3.52 12.53
CA LYS A 106 1.72 4.39 11.78
C LYS A 106 0.92 3.61 10.76
N ARG A 107 1.55 2.68 10.06
CA ARG A 107 0.88 1.84 9.06
C ARG A 107 -0.24 1.01 9.67
N LEU A 108 0.01 0.39 10.84
CA LEU A 108 -1.01 -0.37 11.55
C LEU A 108 -2.15 0.51 12.04
N GLU A 109 -1.85 1.72 12.53
CA GLU A 109 -2.86 2.68 12.92
C GLU A 109 -3.81 3.02 11.76
N LEU A 110 -3.25 3.27 10.58
CA LEU A 110 -4.03 3.56 9.38
C LEU A 110 -4.85 2.36 8.93
N LEU A 111 -4.26 1.17 8.93
CA LEU A 111 -4.98 -0.06 8.57
C LEU A 111 -6.12 -0.35 9.55
N LYS A 112 -5.93 -0.08 10.83
CA LYS A 112 -6.99 -0.24 11.85
C LYS A 112 -8.19 0.65 11.53
N THR A 113 -7.95 1.88 11.13
CA THR A 113 -9.00 2.80 10.72
C THR A 113 -9.73 2.30 9.47
N LEU A 114 -9.01 1.70 8.53
CA LEU A 114 -9.60 1.14 7.31
C LEU A 114 -10.46 -0.09 7.58
N GLY A 115 -10.10 -0.91 8.56
CA GLY A 115 -10.89 -2.05 8.98
C GLY A 115 -10.06 -3.12 9.67
N ASP A 116 -10.66 -3.83 10.63
CA ASP A 116 -9.99 -4.88 11.39
C ASP A 116 -9.35 -5.98 10.52
N PRO A 117 -10.00 -6.47 9.44
CA PRO A 117 -9.38 -7.46 8.57
C PRO A 117 -8.05 -6.99 7.98
N TYR A 118 -7.94 -5.73 7.60
CA TYR A 118 -6.72 -5.15 7.05
C TYR A 118 -5.65 -4.98 8.13
N TYR A 119 -6.05 -4.58 9.32
CA TYR A 119 -5.16 -4.47 10.46
C TYR A 119 -4.53 -5.82 10.81
N LEU A 120 -5.36 -6.87 10.92
CA LEU A 120 -4.87 -8.21 11.27
C LEU A 120 -3.93 -8.78 10.21
N ARG A 121 -4.24 -8.57 8.94
CA ARG A 121 -3.35 -8.98 7.83
C ARG A 121 -2.05 -8.20 7.85
N GLY A 122 -2.12 -6.91 8.11
CA GLY A 122 -0.94 -6.05 8.22
C GLY A 122 -0.01 -6.49 9.34
N MET A 123 -0.56 -6.87 10.49
CA MET A 123 0.23 -7.41 11.59
C MET A 123 1.00 -8.67 11.18
N LYS A 124 0.34 -9.59 10.46
CA LYS A 124 0.98 -10.82 9.98
C LYS A 124 2.10 -10.52 8.98
N GLU A 125 1.86 -9.59 8.07
CA GLU A 125 2.88 -9.18 7.10
C GLU A 125 4.11 -8.60 7.80
N ILE A 126 3.91 -7.77 8.82
CA ILE A 126 5.01 -7.18 9.58
C ILE A 126 5.77 -8.26 10.36
N GLU A 127 5.08 -9.24 10.95
CA GLU A 127 5.72 -10.36 11.62
C GLU A 127 6.65 -11.13 10.66
N VAL A 128 6.19 -11.40 9.44
CA VAL A 128 6.99 -12.07 8.41
C VAL A 128 8.21 -11.24 8.02
N ILE A 129 8.02 -9.95 7.83
CA ILE A 129 9.13 -9.03 7.49
C ILE A 129 10.17 -9.03 8.62
N LEU A 130 9.74 -8.88 9.86
CA LEU A 130 10.65 -8.81 11.01
C LEU A 130 11.32 -10.15 11.31
N ALA A 131 10.70 -11.27 10.97
CA ALA A 131 11.33 -12.59 11.10
C ALA A 131 12.55 -12.72 10.17
N SER A 132 12.46 -12.16 8.97
CA SER A 132 13.55 -12.17 7.98
C SER A 132 14.53 -11.03 8.18
N SER A 133 14.07 -9.90 8.67
CA SER A 133 14.86 -8.68 8.83
C SER A 133 14.48 -7.97 10.13
N PRO A 134 15.01 -8.45 11.28
CA PRO A 134 14.71 -7.86 12.58
C PRO A 134 15.09 -6.38 12.67
N TYR A 135 14.48 -5.65 13.59
CA TYR A 135 14.83 -4.26 13.82
C TYR A 135 16.34 -4.10 14.10
N ARG A 136 16.88 -3.02 13.56
CA ARG A 136 18.27 -2.65 13.73
C ARG A 136 18.35 -1.25 14.34
N ASP A 137 18.20 -1.17 15.64
CA ASP A 137 18.40 0.08 16.34
C ASP A 137 19.90 0.33 16.48
N SER A 138 20.31 1.58 16.25
CA SER A 138 21.70 1.97 16.45
C SER A 138 21.99 2.02 17.94
N GLN A 139 23.10 1.43 18.38
CA GLN A 139 23.53 1.61 19.76
C GLN A 139 24.05 3.04 19.94
N PRO A 140 23.76 3.67 21.10
CA PRO A 140 24.37 4.97 21.39
C PRO A 140 25.90 4.83 21.31
N MET A 141 26.53 5.83 20.66
CA MET A 141 28.00 5.86 20.63
C MET A 141 28.50 5.93 22.05
N LYS A 142 29.35 4.97 22.44
CA LYS A 142 30.06 5.04 23.70
C LYS A 142 31.07 6.18 23.62
N GLN A 143 30.92 7.11 24.51
CA GLN A 143 31.92 8.16 24.66
C GLN A 143 33.09 7.67 25.51
#